data_3f82e788d53df902d08b7bcb23479b65
#
_entry.id   3f82e788d53df902d08b7bcb23479b65
#
_cell.length_a   1.000
_cell.length_b   1.000
_cell.length_c   1.000
_cell.angle_alpha   90.00
_cell.angle_beta   90.00
_cell.angle_gamma   90.00
#
_symmetry.space_group_name_H-M   'P 1'
#
loop_
_entity.id
_entity.type
_entity.pdbx_description
1 polymer ?
#
loop_
_entity_poly.entity_id
_entity_poly.type
_entity_poly.pdbx_seq_one_letter_code
_entity_poly.pdbx_strand_id
1 'polypeptide(L)'
;MAKEAHTAEAAQMAGMPPMLAYTFRGNLQPGHWPYIRIGQGQSSQNLSPNRPIDDSYWIVILDANKPATKVQEWVVPGQNNTTVPSNLDQYMSNPAYLFAVATSYLSNPHVPQGAFYDYLAAHGAGRELQKLEQISSYTAPPYGLFARVSYALTGQCGSGGIAYERSSFTEPAVLELSLMPQMNGQPPYSICDSYTFVH
;
A
#
# COMPACT_ATOMS: atom_id res chain seq x y z
N MET A 1 -34.67 -7.77 29.75
CA MET A 1 -33.51 -6.85 29.76
C MET A 1 -32.35 -7.34 28.91
N ALA A 2 -31.83 -8.57 29.01
CA ALA A 2 -30.72 -9.03 28.15
C ALA A 2 -31.07 -9.14 26.65
N LYS A 3 -32.31 -9.44 26.29
CA LYS A 3 -32.76 -9.55 24.89
C LYS A 3 -32.90 -8.21 24.18
N GLU A 4 -33.18 -7.13 24.93
CA GLU A 4 -33.27 -5.77 24.37
C GLU A 4 -31.87 -5.14 24.14
N ALA A 5 -30.89 -5.48 24.96
CA ALA A 5 -29.51 -5.05 24.76
C ALA A 5 -28.92 -5.65 23.46
N HIS A 6 -29.14 -6.97 23.20
CA HIS A 6 -28.70 -7.62 21.97
C HIS A 6 -29.35 -7.07 20.69
N THR A 7 -30.63 -6.66 20.77
CA THR A 7 -31.32 -6.06 19.62
C THR A 7 -30.86 -4.63 19.34
N ALA A 8 -30.49 -3.86 20.37
CA ALA A 8 -29.93 -2.52 20.22
C ALA A 8 -28.51 -2.54 19.63
N GLU A 9 -27.66 -3.48 20.06
CA GLU A 9 -26.33 -3.70 19.49
C GLU A 9 -26.40 -4.15 18.04
N ALA A 10 -27.27 -5.09 17.70
CA ALA A 10 -27.47 -5.54 16.31
C ALA A 10 -28.02 -4.44 15.41
N ALA A 11 -28.89 -3.56 15.92
CA ALA A 11 -29.41 -2.40 15.17
C ALA A 11 -28.33 -1.33 14.98
N GLN A 12 -27.42 -1.14 15.94
CA GLN A 12 -26.31 -0.22 15.85
C GLN A 12 -25.24 -0.71 14.86
N MET A 13 -25.00 -2.02 14.78
CA MET A 13 -24.12 -2.62 13.78
C MET A 13 -24.70 -2.61 12.37
N ALA A 14 -26.02 -2.65 12.21
CA ALA A 14 -26.69 -2.57 10.90
C ALA A 14 -26.59 -1.20 10.21
N GLY A 15 -26.18 -0.17 10.94
CA GLY A 15 -25.95 1.19 10.38
C GLY A 15 -24.50 1.54 10.11
N MET A 16 -23.53 0.69 10.49
CA MET A 16 -22.13 0.93 10.17
C MET A 16 -21.87 0.58 8.71
N PRO A 17 -21.23 1.46 7.92
CA PRO A 17 -20.73 1.06 6.62
C PRO A 17 -19.79 -0.13 6.82
N PRO A 18 -19.91 -1.18 5.99
CA PRO A 18 -19.15 -2.39 6.17
C PRO A 18 -17.65 -2.10 6.08
N MET A 19 -16.89 -2.71 6.96
CA MET A 19 -15.44 -2.81 6.81
C MET A 19 -15.13 -3.37 5.43
N LEU A 20 -14.29 -2.67 4.66
CA LEU A 20 -13.92 -3.09 3.32
C LEU A 20 -12.63 -3.89 3.37
N ALA A 21 -12.61 -5.07 2.76
CA ALA A 21 -11.35 -5.78 2.53
C ALA A 21 -10.47 -4.95 1.58
N TYR A 22 -9.18 -4.87 1.90
CA TYR A 22 -8.18 -4.14 1.14
C TYR A 22 -6.99 -5.06 0.88
N THR A 23 -6.80 -5.47 -0.36
CA THR A 23 -5.65 -6.26 -0.78
C THR A 23 -4.78 -5.42 -1.70
N PHE A 24 -3.51 -5.29 -1.35
CA PHE A 24 -2.53 -4.57 -2.14
C PHE A 24 -1.37 -5.48 -2.51
N ARG A 25 -0.98 -5.51 -3.77
CA ARG A 25 0.00 -6.44 -4.30
C ARG A 25 1.02 -5.77 -5.19
N GLY A 26 2.31 -5.99 -4.88
CA GLY A 26 3.44 -5.84 -5.81
C GLY A 26 3.58 -7.06 -6.72
N ASN A 27 4.48 -7.02 -7.70
CA ASN A 27 4.63 -8.12 -8.66
C ASN A 27 6.08 -8.48 -8.96
N LEU A 28 6.31 -9.79 -9.25
CA LEU A 28 7.60 -10.39 -9.60
C LEU A 28 7.67 -10.99 -11.00
N GLN A 29 6.62 -10.88 -11.79
CA GLN A 29 6.54 -11.46 -13.13
C GLN A 29 6.44 -10.37 -14.19
N PRO A 30 7.18 -10.48 -15.31
CA PRO A 30 7.07 -9.49 -16.38
C PRO A 30 5.66 -9.50 -16.98
N GLY A 31 5.19 -8.33 -17.35
CA GLY A 31 3.86 -8.17 -17.92
C GLY A 31 2.69 -8.35 -16.95
N HIS A 32 2.98 -8.51 -15.65
CA HIS A 32 1.97 -8.49 -14.59
C HIS A 32 2.13 -7.24 -13.75
N TRP A 33 1.02 -6.61 -13.42
CA TRP A 33 1.02 -5.29 -12.79
C TRP A 33 0.61 -5.35 -11.33
N PRO A 34 1.09 -4.42 -10.50
CA PRO A 34 0.56 -4.25 -9.16
C PRO A 34 -0.92 -3.88 -9.21
N TYR A 35 -1.64 -4.20 -8.17
CA TYR A 35 -3.04 -3.81 -8.05
C TYR A 35 -3.47 -3.62 -6.61
N ILE A 36 -4.53 -2.85 -6.44
CA ILE A 36 -5.29 -2.73 -5.20
C ILE A 36 -6.68 -3.32 -5.47
N ARG A 37 -7.12 -4.20 -4.59
CA ARG A 37 -8.49 -4.70 -4.59
C ARG A 37 -9.22 -4.23 -3.34
N ILE A 38 -10.35 -3.57 -3.51
CA ILE A 38 -11.17 -3.04 -2.42
C ILE A 38 -12.56 -3.67 -2.48
N GLY A 39 -13.02 -4.20 -1.34
CA GLY A 39 -14.30 -4.91 -1.23
C GLY A 39 -14.18 -6.41 -1.41
N GLN A 40 -15.31 -7.11 -1.35
CA GLN A 40 -15.38 -8.57 -1.40
C GLN A 40 -16.29 -9.04 -2.54
N GLY A 41 -15.99 -10.24 -3.06
CA GLY A 41 -16.80 -10.92 -4.07
C GLY A 41 -16.97 -10.11 -5.35
N GLN A 42 -18.17 -10.13 -5.91
CA GLN A 42 -18.49 -9.46 -7.19
C GLN A 42 -18.55 -7.93 -7.10
N SER A 43 -18.70 -7.38 -5.89
CA SER A 43 -18.69 -5.92 -5.65
C SER A 43 -17.29 -5.34 -5.45
N SER A 44 -16.24 -6.16 -5.52
CA SER A 44 -14.87 -5.68 -5.40
C SER A 44 -14.45 -4.82 -6.59
N GLN A 45 -13.70 -3.75 -6.30
CA GLN A 45 -13.09 -2.89 -7.31
C GLN A 45 -11.59 -3.12 -7.36
N ASN A 46 -11.04 -3.21 -8.56
CA ASN A 46 -9.61 -3.35 -8.79
C ASN A 46 -9.06 -2.07 -9.38
N LEU A 47 -8.02 -1.55 -8.76
CA LEU A 47 -7.24 -0.42 -9.24
C LEU A 47 -5.86 -0.94 -9.67
N SER A 48 -5.37 -0.47 -10.80
CA SER A 48 -4.05 -0.79 -11.34
C SER A 48 -3.45 0.47 -11.99
N PRO A 49 -2.14 0.47 -12.31
CA PRO A 49 -1.53 1.60 -13.03
C PRO A 49 -2.21 1.83 -14.38
N ASN A 50 -2.43 3.10 -14.74
CA ASN A 50 -3.00 3.46 -16.05
C ASN A 50 -2.00 3.18 -17.20
N ARG A 51 -0.70 3.31 -16.93
CA ARG A 51 0.39 3.06 -17.89
C ARG A 51 1.48 2.23 -17.23
N PRO A 52 1.23 0.94 -17.02
CA PRO A 52 2.19 0.09 -16.34
C PRO A 52 3.42 -0.15 -17.20
N ILE A 53 4.58 -0.23 -16.56
CA ILE A 53 5.85 -0.66 -17.13
C ILE A 53 6.55 -1.63 -16.20
N ASP A 54 7.33 -2.56 -16.74
CA ASP A 54 8.20 -3.41 -15.96
C ASP A 54 9.34 -2.59 -15.35
N ASP A 55 9.96 -3.12 -14.31
CA ASP A 55 11.05 -2.48 -13.59
C ASP A 55 10.70 -1.07 -13.11
N SER A 56 9.62 -0.97 -12.36
CA SER A 56 9.06 0.31 -11.93
C SER A 56 8.42 0.27 -10.55
N TYR A 57 8.13 1.46 -10.04
CA TYR A 57 7.25 1.69 -8.91
C TYR A 57 5.92 2.25 -9.40
N TRP A 58 4.84 1.77 -8.84
CA TRP A 58 3.54 2.42 -8.90
C TRP A 58 3.25 3.07 -7.55
N ILE A 59 3.12 4.38 -7.56
CA ILE A 59 2.73 5.18 -6.41
C ILE A 59 1.34 5.71 -6.68
N VAL A 60 0.41 5.51 -5.76
CA VAL A 60 -0.97 5.95 -5.93
C VAL A 60 -1.51 6.55 -4.65
N ILE A 61 -2.27 7.62 -4.81
CA ILE A 61 -3.01 8.30 -3.76
C ILE A 61 -4.50 8.00 -3.94
N LEU A 62 -5.14 7.59 -2.87
CA LEU A 62 -6.57 7.28 -2.82
C LEU A 62 -7.30 8.27 -1.91
N ASP A 63 -8.54 8.57 -2.24
CA ASP A 63 -9.42 9.36 -1.38
C ASP A 63 -9.87 8.53 -0.17
N ALA A 64 -9.53 8.94 1.04
CA ALA A 64 -9.94 8.22 2.25
C ALA A 64 -11.47 8.20 2.46
N ASN A 65 -12.22 9.11 1.83
CA ASN A 65 -13.68 9.10 1.85
C ASN A 65 -14.29 8.13 0.82
N LYS A 66 -13.55 7.85 -0.25
CA LYS A 66 -13.94 6.95 -1.34
C LYS A 66 -12.74 6.11 -1.77
N PRO A 67 -12.32 5.10 -0.98
CA PRO A 67 -11.03 4.42 -1.15
C PRO A 67 -10.80 3.78 -2.52
N ALA A 68 -11.86 3.50 -3.27
CA ALA A 68 -11.76 3.01 -4.64
C ALA A 68 -11.52 4.11 -5.70
N THR A 69 -11.34 5.37 -5.28
CA THR A 69 -11.06 6.50 -6.16
C THR A 69 -9.58 6.85 -6.12
N LYS A 70 -8.90 6.69 -7.26
CA LYS A 70 -7.55 7.23 -7.46
C LYS A 70 -7.63 8.76 -7.58
N VAL A 71 -6.90 9.46 -6.72
CA VAL A 71 -6.75 10.93 -6.76
C VAL A 71 -5.59 11.31 -7.66
N GLN A 72 -4.47 10.59 -7.52
CA GLN A 72 -3.24 10.81 -8.29
C GLN A 72 -2.44 9.51 -8.36
N GLU A 73 -1.64 9.36 -9.42
CA GLU A 73 -0.70 8.26 -9.53
C GLU A 73 0.58 8.66 -10.28
N TRP A 74 1.65 7.95 -9.96
CA TRP A 74 2.92 7.99 -10.67
C TRP A 74 3.37 6.57 -11.00
N VAL A 75 3.90 6.38 -12.20
CA VAL A 75 4.67 5.19 -12.55
C VAL A 75 6.09 5.64 -12.76
N VAL A 76 6.97 5.26 -11.83
CA VAL A 76 8.37 5.72 -11.78
C VAL A 76 9.27 4.59 -12.26
N PRO A 77 10.03 4.76 -13.35
CA PRO A 77 11.01 3.76 -13.77
C PRO A 77 12.00 3.41 -12.65
N GLY A 78 12.36 2.14 -12.51
CA GLY A 78 13.23 1.66 -11.44
C GLY A 78 14.58 2.36 -11.38
N GLN A 79 15.15 2.74 -12.51
CA GLN A 79 16.39 3.52 -12.60
C GLN A 79 16.33 4.90 -11.92
N ASN A 80 15.12 5.39 -11.62
CA ASN A 80 14.90 6.66 -10.90
C ASN A 80 14.72 6.44 -9.39
N ASN A 81 15.31 5.37 -8.85
CA ASN A 81 15.16 4.90 -7.47
C ASN A 81 15.71 5.83 -6.37
N THR A 82 16.31 6.95 -6.75
CA THR A 82 16.77 8.00 -5.83
C THR A 82 15.90 9.26 -5.87
N THR A 83 14.89 9.30 -6.76
CA THR A 83 14.13 10.52 -7.03
C THR A 83 12.71 10.41 -6.47
N VAL A 84 12.34 11.34 -5.60
CA VAL A 84 10.96 11.51 -5.14
C VAL A 84 10.15 12.18 -6.26
N PRO A 85 9.00 11.62 -6.66
CA PRO A 85 8.14 12.26 -7.66
C PRO A 85 7.72 13.67 -7.27
N SER A 86 7.71 14.57 -8.26
CA SER A 86 7.26 15.94 -8.03
C SER A 86 5.81 15.98 -7.54
N ASN A 87 5.51 16.90 -6.65
CA ASN A 87 4.20 17.12 -6.05
C ASN A 87 3.64 15.96 -5.19
N LEU A 88 4.44 14.92 -4.89
CA LEU A 88 4.00 13.84 -4.02
C LEU A 88 3.70 14.34 -2.59
N ASP A 89 4.51 15.24 -2.07
CA ASP A 89 4.38 15.83 -0.72
C ASP A 89 3.04 16.51 -0.48
N GLN A 90 2.46 17.14 -1.48
CA GLN A 90 1.17 17.82 -1.30
C GLN A 90 0.03 16.85 -0.94
N TYR A 91 0.17 15.58 -1.32
CA TYR A 91 -0.78 14.53 -0.97
C TYR A 91 -0.37 13.81 0.31
N MET A 92 0.92 13.46 0.43
CA MET A 92 1.43 12.68 1.55
C MET A 92 1.35 13.41 2.88
N SER A 93 1.30 14.74 2.90
CA SER A 93 1.08 15.55 4.10
C SER A 93 -0.39 15.68 4.52
N ASN A 94 -1.36 15.22 3.71
CA ASN A 94 -2.79 15.43 3.94
C ASN A 94 -3.48 14.14 4.44
N PRO A 95 -4.01 14.11 5.68
CA PRO A 95 -4.65 12.92 6.25
C PRO A 95 -5.98 12.52 5.58
N ALA A 96 -6.50 13.34 4.66
CA ALA A 96 -7.69 12.98 3.86
C ALA A 96 -7.39 11.90 2.81
N TYR A 97 -6.12 11.48 2.67
CA TYR A 97 -5.70 10.51 1.68
C TYR A 97 -5.08 9.27 2.28
N LEU A 98 -5.14 8.19 1.52
CA LEU A 98 -4.37 6.96 1.70
C LEU A 98 -3.33 6.90 0.59
N PHE A 99 -2.19 6.28 0.86
CA PHE A 99 -1.17 6.06 -0.16
C PHE A 99 -0.84 4.58 -0.31
N ALA A 100 -0.37 4.21 -1.48
CA ALA A 100 0.19 2.90 -1.73
C ALA A 100 1.38 3.01 -2.70
N VAL A 101 2.42 2.24 -2.43
CA VAL A 101 3.63 2.11 -3.26
C VAL A 101 3.86 0.63 -3.53
N ALA A 102 3.84 0.22 -4.78
CA ALA A 102 4.14 -1.17 -5.16
C ALA A 102 5.14 -1.23 -6.31
N THR A 103 5.87 -2.32 -6.37
CA THR A 103 6.81 -2.58 -7.46
C THR A 103 6.20 -3.47 -8.54
N SER A 104 6.62 -3.24 -9.77
CA SER A 104 6.33 -4.06 -10.93
C SER A 104 7.62 -4.65 -11.48
N TYR A 105 7.88 -5.93 -11.22
CA TYR A 105 9.05 -6.68 -11.69
C TYR A 105 10.38 -5.93 -11.48
N LEU A 106 10.55 -5.34 -10.31
CA LEU A 106 11.67 -4.44 -9.99
C LEU A 106 12.99 -5.20 -9.94
N SER A 107 14.01 -4.68 -10.62
CA SER A 107 15.37 -5.15 -10.52
C SER A 107 15.97 -4.85 -9.15
N ASN A 108 16.72 -5.77 -8.57
CA ASN A 108 17.34 -5.57 -7.26
C ASN A 108 18.22 -4.30 -7.16
N PRO A 109 19.05 -3.92 -8.17
CA PRO A 109 19.79 -2.65 -8.12
C PRO A 109 18.93 -1.39 -8.11
N HIS A 110 17.65 -1.53 -8.46
CA HIS A 110 16.70 -0.42 -8.55
C HIS A 110 15.80 -0.28 -7.31
N VAL A 111 16.11 -0.96 -6.19
CA VAL A 111 15.39 -0.72 -4.93
C VAL A 111 15.56 0.73 -4.47
N PRO A 112 14.62 1.30 -3.69
CA PRO A 112 14.70 2.68 -3.24
C PRO A 112 16.02 2.99 -2.55
N GLN A 113 16.66 4.09 -2.92
CA GLN A 113 17.94 4.57 -2.38
C GLN A 113 17.92 6.08 -2.19
N GLY A 114 18.83 6.59 -1.37
CA GLY A 114 19.01 8.03 -1.17
C GLY A 114 17.70 8.74 -0.80
N ALA A 115 17.41 9.86 -1.45
CA ALA A 115 16.26 10.70 -1.11
C ALA A 115 14.91 9.96 -1.23
N PHE A 116 14.77 9.00 -2.15
CA PHE A 116 13.53 8.22 -2.25
C PHE A 116 13.39 7.20 -1.11
N TYR A 117 14.49 6.57 -0.69
CA TYR A 117 14.51 5.71 0.50
C TYR A 117 14.13 6.49 1.75
N ASP A 118 14.81 7.63 1.98
CA ASP A 118 14.56 8.48 3.15
C ASP A 118 13.11 8.99 3.19
N TYR A 119 12.58 9.30 2.02
CA TYR A 119 11.18 9.73 1.87
C TYR A 119 10.20 8.64 2.27
N LEU A 120 10.37 7.41 1.78
CA LEU A 120 9.51 6.30 2.15
C LEU A 120 9.63 5.96 3.64
N ALA A 121 10.85 6.00 4.21
CA ALA A 121 11.09 5.79 5.63
C ALA A 121 10.39 6.85 6.50
N ALA A 122 10.42 8.12 6.09
CA ALA A 122 9.69 9.20 6.76
C ALA A 122 8.17 9.02 6.74
N HIS A 123 7.64 8.23 5.79
CA HIS A 123 6.21 7.92 5.65
C HIS A 123 5.84 6.50 6.10
N GLY A 124 6.65 5.90 6.98
CA GLY A 124 6.34 4.67 7.69
C GLY A 124 6.90 3.39 7.08
N ALA A 125 7.67 3.45 6.00
CA ALA A 125 8.47 2.32 5.58
C ALA A 125 9.56 2.03 6.64
N GLY A 126 9.84 0.76 6.91
CA GLY A 126 10.73 0.40 7.98
C GLY A 126 11.58 -0.82 7.65
N ARG A 127 11.33 -1.92 8.37
CA ARG A 127 12.15 -3.12 8.32
C ARG A 127 12.25 -3.77 6.95
N GLU A 128 11.15 -3.82 6.21
CA GLU A 128 11.13 -4.48 4.91
C GLU A 128 11.86 -3.65 3.85
N LEU A 129 11.72 -2.31 3.89
CA LEU A 129 12.50 -1.41 3.04
C LEU A 129 13.99 -1.49 3.36
N GLN A 130 14.38 -1.48 4.64
CA GLN A 130 15.77 -1.63 5.08
C GLN A 130 16.39 -2.96 4.61
N LYS A 131 15.63 -4.05 4.70
CA LYS A 131 16.04 -5.37 4.23
C LYS A 131 16.33 -5.37 2.71
N LEU A 132 15.48 -4.70 1.91
CA LEU A 132 15.70 -4.57 0.48
C LEU A 132 16.98 -3.80 0.16
N GLU A 133 17.18 -2.68 0.81
CA GLU A 133 18.38 -1.84 0.64
C GLU A 133 19.65 -2.60 1.00
N GLN A 134 19.67 -3.29 2.14
CA GLN A 134 20.81 -4.10 2.57
C GLN A 134 21.14 -5.22 1.58
N ILE A 135 20.13 -5.97 1.12
CA ILE A 135 20.36 -7.05 0.16
C ILE A 135 20.86 -6.49 -1.18
N SER A 136 20.31 -5.36 -1.64
CA SER A 136 20.76 -4.68 -2.84
C SER A 136 22.25 -4.31 -2.77
N SER A 137 22.70 -3.80 -1.64
CA SER A 137 24.10 -3.43 -1.44
C SER A 137 25.07 -4.62 -1.49
N TYR A 138 24.62 -5.82 -1.06
CA TYR A 138 25.42 -7.06 -1.15
C TYR A 138 25.41 -7.67 -2.55
N THR A 139 24.41 -7.40 -3.37
CA THR A 139 24.25 -7.98 -4.71
C THR A 139 24.69 -7.05 -5.83
N ALA A 140 25.23 -5.88 -5.49
CA ALA A 140 25.82 -4.94 -6.46
C ALA A 140 26.99 -5.59 -7.22
N PRO A 141 27.23 -5.20 -8.49
CA PRO A 141 28.38 -5.71 -9.25
C PRO A 141 29.70 -5.62 -8.44
N PRO A 142 30.58 -6.66 -8.47
CA PRO A 142 30.66 -7.70 -9.50
C PRO A 142 29.88 -9.01 -9.22
N TYR A 143 29.16 -9.11 -8.14
CA TYR A 143 28.51 -10.35 -7.71
C TYR A 143 27.16 -10.65 -8.39
N GLY A 144 26.67 -9.77 -9.22
CA GLY A 144 25.72 -9.96 -10.34
C GLY A 144 24.53 -10.89 -10.14
N LEU A 145 23.89 -10.92 -8.98
CA LEU A 145 22.59 -11.57 -8.84
C LEU A 145 21.53 -10.63 -9.38
N PHE A 146 21.07 -10.86 -10.59
CA PHE A 146 19.89 -10.19 -11.16
C PHE A 146 18.59 -10.71 -10.51
N ALA A 147 18.52 -10.57 -9.19
CA ALA A 147 17.30 -10.90 -8.48
C ALA A 147 16.25 -9.84 -8.81
N ARG A 148 15.00 -10.29 -8.84
CA ARG A 148 13.83 -9.40 -8.88
C ARG A 148 13.27 -9.30 -7.48
N VAL A 149 12.69 -8.14 -7.19
CA VAL A 149 12.07 -7.89 -5.90
C VAL A 149 10.62 -7.46 -6.08
N SER A 150 9.79 -7.87 -5.14
CA SER A 150 8.45 -7.36 -4.97
C SER A 150 8.39 -6.62 -3.64
N TYR A 151 7.84 -5.41 -3.68
CA TYR A 151 7.63 -4.58 -2.50
C TYR A 151 6.25 -3.96 -2.54
N ALA A 152 5.62 -3.87 -1.40
CA ALA A 152 4.34 -3.22 -1.19
C ALA A 152 4.40 -2.44 0.12
N LEU A 153 4.01 -1.17 0.07
CA LEU A 153 3.89 -0.26 1.21
C LEU A 153 2.58 0.52 1.06
N THR A 154 1.78 0.58 2.11
CA THR A 154 0.53 1.36 2.10
C THR A 154 0.24 1.92 3.48
N GLY A 155 -0.42 3.06 3.55
CA GLY A 155 -0.73 3.71 4.82
C GLY A 155 -1.64 4.92 4.68
N GLN A 156 -1.84 5.56 5.83
CA GLN A 156 -2.52 6.85 5.91
C GLN A 156 -1.53 7.97 5.61
N CYS A 157 -1.93 8.93 4.79
CA CYS A 157 -1.18 10.17 4.60
C CYS A 157 -1.27 11.06 5.86
N GLY A 158 -0.37 12.02 5.99
CA GLY A 158 -0.24 12.90 7.15
C GLY A 158 0.82 12.44 8.14
N SER A 159 1.19 13.32 9.07
CA SER A 159 2.22 13.05 10.08
C SER A 159 1.75 11.99 11.09
N GLY A 160 2.55 10.96 11.29
CA GLY A 160 2.30 9.90 12.26
C GLY A 160 1.27 8.85 11.83
N GLY A 161 0.96 8.79 10.53
CA GLY A 161 0.11 7.75 9.97
C GLY A 161 0.73 6.35 10.13
N ILE A 162 -0.12 5.34 10.36
CA ILE A 162 0.30 3.94 10.38
C ILE A 162 0.50 3.50 8.93
N ALA A 163 1.63 2.83 8.66
CA ALA A 163 1.89 2.20 7.38
C ALA A 163 2.20 0.71 7.56
N TYR A 164 1.90 -0.06 6.53
CA TYR A 164 2.11 -1.50 6.45
C TYR A 164 2.99 -1.79 5.24
N GLU A 165 3.98 -2.65 5.43
CA GLU A 165 4.91 -3.00 4.36
C GLU A 165 5.18 -4.51 4.28
N ARG A 166 5.51 -4.96 3.09
CA ARG A 166 6.00 -6.32 2.82
C ARG A 166 6.97 -6.31 1.66
N SER A 167 8.00 -7.16 1.74
CA SER A 167 8.93 -7.43 0.65
C SER A 167 9.09 -8.92 0.40
N SER A 168 9.43 -9.30 -0.82
CA SER A 168 9.76 -10.69 -1.19
C SER A 168 10.67 -10.73 -2.42
N PHE A 169 11.51 -11.77 -2.48
CA PHE A 169 12.40 -12.08 -3.62
C PHE A 169 11.91 -13.32 -4.39
N THR A 170 10.93 -14.04 -3.90
CA THR A 170 10.47 -15.31 -4.45
C THR A 170 9.02 -15.32 -4.85
N GLU A 171 8.23 -14.41 -4.30
CA GLU A 171 6.79 -14.32 -4.51
C GLU A 171 6.32 -12.86 -4.58
N PRO A 172 5.13 -12.57 -5.08
CA PRO A 172 4.55 -11.24 -4.97
C PRO A 172 4.39 -10.81 -3.51
N ALA A 173 4.80 -9.58 -3.18
CA ALA A 173 4.50 -8.99 -1.88
C ALA A 173 3.01 -8.65 -1.80
N VAL A 174 2.28 -9.27 -0.89
CA VAL A 174 0.84 -9.07 -0.72
C VAL A 174 0.56 -8.59 0.69
N LEU A 175 -0.21 -7.51 0.79
CA LEU A 175 -0.77 -6.98 2.03
C LEU A 175 -2.28 -7.22 2.01
N GLU A 176 -2.77 -7.98 2.98
CA GLU A 176 -4.20 -8.22 3.21
C GLU A 176 -4.61 -7.45 4.46
N LEU A 177 -5.33 -6.37 4.26
CA LEU A 177 -5.68 -5.38 5.26
C LEU A 177 -7.19 -5.09 5.22
N SER A 178 -7.63 -4.23 6.12
CA SER A 178 -9.00 -3.75 6.16
C SER A 178 -9.05 -2.23 6.12
N LEU A 179 -10.07 -1.71 5.51
CA LEU A 179 -10.43 -0.30 5.58
C LEU A 179 -11.55 -0.14 6.61
N MET A 180 -11.25 0.54 7.69
CA MET A 180 -12.18 0.80 8.78
C MET A 180 -12.75 2.21 8.67
N PRO A 181 -14.08 2.38 8.69
CA PRO A 181 -14.69 3.69 8.81
C PRO A 181 -14.44 4.27 10.21
N GLN A 182 -14.63 5.57 10.37
CA GLN A 182 -14.60 6.21 11.69
C GLN A 182 -15.68 5.64 12.64
N MET A 183 -15.56 5.91 13.94
CA MET A 183 -16.43 5.35 15.00
C MET A 183 -17.94 5.55 14.77
N ASN A 184 -18.35 6.56 14.02
CA ASN A 184 -19.75 6.78 13.63
C ASN A 184 -20.17 6.05 12.34
N GLY A 185 -19.28 5.17 11.82
CA GLY A 185 -19.54 4.43 10.58
C GLY A 185 -19.46 5.27 9.30
N GLN A 186 -18.98 6.50 9.37
CA GLN A 186 -18.84 7.41 8.25
C GLN A 186 -17.39 7.49 7.76
N PRO A 187 -17.16 7.88 6.48
CA PRO A 187 -15.81 8.23 6.01
C PRO A 187 -15.22 9.37 6.90
N PRO A 188 -13.90 9.54 6.91
CA PRO A 188 -12.90 8.82 6.11
C PRO A 188 -12.59 7.41 6.63
N TYR A 189 -12.11 6.56 5.74
CA TYR A 189 -11.59 5.24 6.08
C TYR A 189 -10.12 5.32 6.50
N SER A 190 -9.74 4.46 7.44
CA SER A 190 -8.34 4.23 7.82
C SER A 190 -7.93 2.79 7.49
N ILE A 191 -6.67 2.59 7.13
CA ILE A 191 -6.12 1.26 6.91
C ILE A 191 -5.77 0.64 8.26
N CYS A 192 -6.11 -0.63 8.44
CA CYS A 192 -5.77 -1.39 9.64
C CYS A 192 -5.44 -2.85 9.30
N ASP A 193 -4.68 -3.49 10.16
CA ASP A 193 -4.41 -4.92 10.07
C ASP A 193 -5.68 -5.73 10.35
N SER A 194 -5.97 -6.66 9.45
CA SER A 194 -7.14 -7.54 9.56
C SER A 194 -7.07 -8.51 10.76
N TYR A 195 -5.87 -8.74 11.30
CA TYR A 195 -5.66 -9.69 12.40
C TYR A 195 -5.95 -9.10 13.80
N THR A 196 -6.15 -7.79 13.91
CA THR A 196 -6.37 -7.13 15.21
C THR A 196 -7.79 -7.33 15.78
N PHE A 197 -8.71 -7.98 15.06
CA PHE A 197 -10.13 -8.09 15.42
C PHE A 197 -10.59 -9.51 15.77
N VAL A 198 -9.66 -10.46 16.00
CA VAL A 198 -9.98 -11.82 16.47
C VAL A 198 -9.59 -11.93 17.94
N HIS A 199 -10.31 -11.22 18.81
CA HIS A 199 -10.39 -11.51 20.26
C HIS A 199 -11.76 -11.14 20.82
#